data_5b26915cac7c358f5706e501ce330635
#
_entry.id   5b26915cac7c358f5706e501ce330635
#
_cell.length_a   1.000
_cell.length_b   1.000
_cell.length_c   1.000
_cell.angle_alpha   90.00
_cell.angle_beta   90.00
_cell.angle_gamma   90.00
#
_symmetry.space_group_name_H-M   'P 1'
#
loop_
_entity.id
_entity.type
_entity.pdbx_description
1 polymer ?
#
loop_
_entity_poly.entity_id
_entity_poly.type
_entity_poly.pdbx_seq_one_letter_code
_entity_poly.pdbx_strand_id
1 'polypeptide(L)'
;LANSCVFTSQGISFMLAGEEMLRTKGGDSNSYESSYAVNAIDYTLKVKHMDMFNNYKALIALKQNANVFGKDATAIASDVSIEKNDNGSLIIMKVKDTLNKVEYIICHSNGVNGTKVVNLEGYTLYLDTLNQSALELTAETRVSPYQTIIAMKSYQ
;
A
#
# COMPACT_ATOMS: atom_id res chain seq x y z
N LEU A 1 1.37 4.50 4.98
CA LEU A 1 1.12 3.17 5.51
C LEU A 1 -0.38 2.85 5.61
N ALA A 2 -1.18 3.59 6.39
CA ALA A 2 -2.59 3.24 6.64
C ALA A 2 -3.38 3.02 5.34
N ASN A 3 -3.31 3.97 4.40
CA ASN A 3 -3.99 3.84 3.11
C ASN A 3 -3.39 2.75 2.21
N SER A 4 -2.11 2.43 2.35
CA SER A 4 -1.54 1.27 1.67
C SER A 4 -2.23 -0.02 2.15
N CYS A 5 -2.49 -0.17 3.45
CA CYS A 5 -3.25 -1.31 3.97
C CYS A 5 -4.68 -1.36 3.41
N VAL A 6 -5.36 -0.21 3.29
CA VAL A 6 -6.72 -0.13 2.71
C VAL A 6 -6.72 -0.60 1.26
N PHE A 7 -5.78 -0.12 0.43
CA PHE A 7 -5.73 -0.48 -0.99
C PHE A 7 -5.20 -1.89 -1.25
N THR A 8 -4.44 -2.48 -0.34
CA THR A 8 -3.94 -3.85 -0.48
C THR A 8 -4.80 -4.90 0.21
N SER A 9 -5.90 -4.52 0.84
CA SER A 9 -6.90 -5.44 1.39
C SER A 9 -7.82 -6.00 0.30
N GLN A 10 -8.39 -7.17 0.52
CA GLN A 10 -9.44 -7.72 -0.35
C GLN A 10 -10.74 -6.89 -0.24
N GLY A 11 -11.58 -6.93 -1.28
CA GLY A 11 -12.86 -6.23 -1.31
C GLY A 11 -12.77 -4.77 -1.76
N ILE A 12 -13.74 -3.94 -1.41
CA ILE A 12 -13.88 -2.56 -1.89
C ILE A 12 -13.10 -1.62 -0.98
N SER A 13 -12.20 -0.82 -1.57
CA SER A 13 -11.51 0.26 -0.85
C SER A 13 -12.30 1.55 -0.91
N PHE A 14 -12.28 2.30 0.19
CA PHE A 14 -12.90 3.61 0.29
C PHE A 14 -11.85 4.63 0.75
N MET A 15 -11.82 5.81 0.12
CA MET A 15 -10.97 6.93 0.48
C MET A 15 -11.73 8.25 0.41
N LEU A 16 -11.34 9.22 1.21
CA LEU A 16 -11.87 10.57 1.13
C LEU A 16 -11.16 11.33 0.00
N ALA A 17 -11.92 12.07 -0.81
CA ALA A 17 -11.36 12.90 -1.87
C ALA A 17 -10.36 13.92 -1.32
N GLY A 18 -9.14 13.92 -1.89
CA GLY A 18 -8.03 14.78 -1.49
C GLY A 18 -7.01 14.14 -0.55
N GLU A 19 -7.27 12.92 -0.03
CA GLU A 19 -6.27 12.18 0.77
C GLU A 19 -4.98 11.93 -0.03
N GLU A 20 -5.10 11.69 -1.32
CA GLU A 20 -3.98 11.50 -2.24
C GLU A 20 -3.07 12.73 -2.37
N MET A 21 -3.52 13.87 -1.90
CA MET A 21 -2.79 15.14 -1.89
C MET A 21 -2.52 15.66 -0.47
N LEU A 22 -2.74 14.82 0.54
CA LEU A 22 -2.64 15.18 1.96
C LEU A 22 -3.57 16.34 2.34
N ARG A 23 -4.79 16.38 1.78
CA ARG A 23 -5.82 17.34 2.19
C ARG A 23 -6.08 17.23 3.69
N THR A 24 -6.17 18.35 4.35
CA THR A 24 -6.59 18.46 5.75
C THR A 24 -7.86 19.29 5.85
N LYS A 25 -8.66 19.03 6.87
CA LYS A 25 -9.80 19.86 7.26
C LYS A 25 -9.51 20.65 8.55
N GLY A 26 -8.22 20.85 8.87
CA GLY A 26 -7.80 21.61 10.04
C GLY A 26 -8.16 20.98 11.39
N GLY A 27 -8.38 19.63 11.41
CA GLY A 27 -8.79 18.91 12.63
C GLY A 27 -10.30 18.89 12.87
N ASP A 28 -11.12 19.44 11.95
CA ASP A 28 -12.57 19.36 12.02
C ASP A 28 -13.03 17.91 11.76
N SER A 29 -13.47 17.23 12.80
CA SER A 29 -13.88 15.83 12.78
C SER A 29 -15.31 15.64 12.25
N ASN A 30 -16.11 16.71 12.15
CA ASN A 30 -17.51 16.66 11.74
C ASN A 30 -17.87 17.78 10.78
N SER A 31 -17.18 17.84 9.66
CA SER A 31 -17.19 19.00 8.74
C SER A 31 -18.40 19.11 7.82
N TYR A 32 -19.45 18.29 7.99
CA TYR A 32 -20.58 18.28 7.03
C TYR A 32 -21.34 19.64 6.99
N GLU A 33 -21.38 20.38 8.09
CA GLU A 33 -21.96 21.74 8.18
C GLU A 33 -20.90 22.85 8.20
N SER A 34 -19.61 22.51 8.06
CA SER A 34 -18.52 23.48 8.10
C SER A 34 -18.48 24.31 6.82
N SER A 35 -17.79 25.45 6.91
CA SER A 35 -17.68 26.41 5.82
C SER A 35 -17.08 25.82 4.54
N TYR A 36 -17.30 26.49 3.41
CA TYR A 36 -16.66 26.16 2.15
C TYR A 36 -15.13 26.07 2.27
N ALA A 37 -14.51 26.98 3.05
CA ALA A 37 -13.06 26.98 3.24
C ALA A 37 -12.52 25.68 3.86
N VAL A 38 -13.29 25.05 4.76
CA VAL A 38 -12.93 23.75 5.36
C VAL A 38 -13.18 22.60 4.37
N ASN A 39 -14.24 22.68 3.58
CA ASN A 39 -14.68 21.60 2.72
C ASN A 39 -14.14 21.64 1.29
N ALA A 40 -13.58 22.76 0.84
CA ALA A 40 -12.96 22.89 -0.48
C ALA A 40 -11.78 21.95 -0.64
N ILE A 41 -11.53 21.50 -1.87
CA ILE A 41 -10.35 20.75 -2.25
C ILE A 41 -9.36 21.72 -2.91
N ASP A 42 -8.20 21.91 -2.29
CA ASP A 42 -7.12 22.69 -2.87
C ASP A 42 -6.23 21.77 -3.75
N TYR A 43 -6.45 21.86 -5.05
CA TYR A 43 -5.68 21.06 -6.03
C TYR A 43 -4.21 21.49 -6.16
N THR A 44 -3.79 22.63 -5.60
CA THR A 44 -2.38 23.01 -5.60
C THR A 44 -1.54 22.08 -4.71
N LEU A 45 -2.17 21.43 -3.74
CA LEU A 45 -1.56 20.38 -2.90
C LEU A 45 -1.01 19.22 -3.71
N LYS A 46 -1.60 18.91 -4.87
CA LYS A 46 -1.09 17.86 -5.77
C LYS A 46 0.35 18.11 -6.20
N VAL A 47 0.68 19.36 -6.54
CA VAL A 47 2.05 19.71 -6.95
C VAL A 47 3.00 19.64 -5.77
N LYS A 48 2.55 20.06 -4.60
CA LYS A 48 3.32 20.06 -3.36
C LYS A 48 3.61 18.64 -2.85
N HIS A 49 2.69 17.71 -3.06
CA HIS A 49 2.74 16.32 -2.56
C HIS A 49 2.67 15.29 -3.69
N MET A 50 3.42 15.55 -4.78
CA MET A 50 3.39 14.72 -5.97
C MET A 50 3.86 13.28 -5.71
N ASP A 51 4.78 13.07 -4.80
CA ASP A 51 5.26 11.76 -4.34
C ASP A 51 4.10 10.95 -3.73
N MET A 52 3.34 11.56 -2.83
CA MET A 52 2.16 10.93 -2.23
C MET A 52 1.10 10.64 -3.29
N PHE A 53 0.81 11.59 -4.16
CA PHE A 53 -0.14 11.40 -5.25
C PHE A 53 0.26 10.22 -6.17
N ASN A 54 1.54 10.08 -6.49
CA ASN A 54 2.04 8.96 -7.30
C ASN A 54 1.94 7.63 -6.56
N ASN A 55 2.17 7.59 -5.25
CA ASN A 55 1.95 6.40 -4.43
C ASN A 55 0.49 5.95 -4.48
N TYR A 56 -0.48 6.86 -4.30
CA TYR A 56 -1.91 6.53 -4.43
C TYR A 56 -2.27 6.07 -5.83
N LYS A 57 -1.74 6.72 -6.87
CA LYS A 57 -1.96 6.29 -8.26
C LYS A 57 -1.50 4.84 -8.50
N ALA A 58 -0.32 4.46 -7.98
CA ALA A 58 0.19 3.10 -8.09
C ALA A 58 -0.68 2.10 -7.28
N LEU A 59 -1.08 2.45 -6.07
CA LEU A 59 -1.95 1.62 -5.23
C LEU A 59 -3.33 1.40 -5.87
N ILE A 60 -3.94 2.45 -6.44
CA ILE A 60 -5.22 2.37 -7.14
C ILE A 60 -5.10 1.48 -8.39
N ALA A 61 -4.03 1.64 -9.17
CA ALA A 61 -3.79 0.81 -10.35
C ALA A 61 -3.66 -0.67 -9.97
N LEU A 62 -2.93 -0.98 -8.91
CA LEU A 62 -2.81 -2.34 -8.38
C LEU A 62 -4.17 -2.86 -7.88
N LYS A 63 -4.93 -2.03 -7.16
CA LYS A 63 -6.24 -2.39 -6.60
C LYS A 63 -7.27 -2.72 -7.68
N GLN A 64 -7.18 -2.12 -8.85
CA GLN A 64 -8.08 -2.40 -9.99
C GLN A 64 -7.84 -3.78 -10.61
N ASN A 65 -6.76 -4.47 -10.26
CA ASN A 65 -6.54 -5.86 -10.66
C ASN A 65 -7.45 -6.79 -9.83
N ALA A 66 -8.61 -7.12 -10.38
CA ALA A 66 -9.59 -7.99 -9.73
C ALA A 66 -9.05 -9.40 -9.43
N ASN A 67 -8.08 -9.89 -10.22
CA ASN A 67 -7.45 -11.20 -9.98
C ASN A 67 -6.59 -11.21 -8.70
N VAL A 68 -6.19 -10.03 -8.22
CA VAL A 68 -5.40 -9.87 -6.99
C VAL A 68 -6.31 -9.51 -5.81
N PHE A 69 -7.19 -8.52 -5.94
CA PHE A 69 -7.94 -7.94 -4.82
C PHE A 69 -9.47 -8.08 -4.91
N GLY A 70 -9.97 -8.76 -5.94
CA GLY A 70 -11.40 -9.07 -6.11
C GLY A 70 -11.73 -10.56 -5.88
N LYS A 71 -10.93 -11.25 -5.08
CA LYS A 71 -11.06 -12.69 -4.86
C LYS A 71 -12.26 -13.02 -3.97
N ASP A 72 -12.95 -14.12 -4.29
CA ASP A 72 -13.94 -14.72 -3.41
C ASP A 72 -13.27 -15.46 -2.23
N ALA A 73 -14.08 -15.93 -1.28
CA ALA A 73 -13.58 -16.58 -0.07
C ALA A 73 -12.73 -17.84 -0.36
N THR A 74 -13.07 -18.60 -1.41
CA THR A 74 -12.34 -19.81 -1.80
C THR A 74 -10.97 -19.44 -2.35
N ALA A 75 -10.91 -18.48 -3.27
CA ALA A 75 -9.67 -18.00 -3.85
C ALA A 75 -8.78 -17.28 -2.81
N ILE A 76 -9.36 -16.57 -1.83
CA ILE A 76 -8.60 -16.02 -0.71
C ILE A 76 -7.90 -17.13 0.07
N ALA A 77 -8.60 -18.20 0.38
CA ALA A 77 -8.04 -19.30 1.17
C ALA A 77 -6.84 -20.01 0.48
N SER A 78 -6.83 -20.04 -0.86
CA SER A 78 -5.76 -20.71 -1.64
C SER A 78 -4.64 -19.75 -2.08
N ASP A 79 -4.96 -18.51 -2.38
CA ASP A 79 -4.08 -17.59 -3.10
C ASP A 79 -3.51 -16.47 -2.23
N VAL A 80 -4.03 -16.31 -1.01
CA VAL A 80 -3.59 -15.26 -0.09
C VAL A 80 -3.01 -15.86 1.16
N SER A 81 -1.80 -15.44 1.53
CA SER A 81 -1.21 -15.76 2.84
C SER A 81 -0.82 -14.47 3.56
N ILE A 82 -0.98 -14.47 4.87
CA ILE A 82 -0.61 -13.33 5.73
C ILE A 82 0.25 -13.84 6.88
N GLU A 83 1.43 -13.29 6.99
CA GLU A 83 2.37 -13.54 8.08
C GLU A 83 2.53 -12.28 8.92
N LYS A 84 2.60 -12.46 10.24
CA LYS A 84 2.91 -11.41 11.22
C LYS A 84 4.24 -11.71 11.84
N ASN A 85 5.22 -10.86 11.60
CA ASN A 85 6.55 -10.99 12.19
C ASN A 85 6.77 -9.95 13.29
N ASP A 86 7.67 -10.26 14.20
CA ASP A 86 8.18 -9.34 15.21
C ASP A 86 7.05 -8.68 16.03
N ASN A 87 6.21 -9.53 16.66
CA ASN A 87 5.05 -9.13 17.46
C ASN A 87 4.03 -8.26 16.69
N GLY A 88 3.89 -8.48 15.37
CA GLY A 88 2.95 -7.74 14.51
C GLY A 88 3.45 -6.37 14.08
N SER A 89 4.72 -6.06 14.28
CA SER A 89 5.31 -4.81 13.77
C SER A 89 5.60 -4.85 12.27
N LEU A 90 5.63 -6.04 11.67
CA LEU A 90 5.71 -6.27 10.24
C LEU A 90 4.62 -7.25 9.82
N ILE A 91 3.83 -6.86 8.83
CA ILE A 91 2.86 -7.73 8.15
C ILE A 91 3.36 -7.99 6.75
N ILE A 92 3.46 -9.27 6.38
CA ILE A 92 3.81 -9.71 5.04
C ILE A 92 2.59 -10.43 4.47
N MET A 93 2.06 -9.91 3.37
CA MET A 93 0.98 -10.54 2.63
C MET A 93 1.51 -10.98 1.26
N LYS A 94 1.22 -12.22 0.88
CA LYS A 94 1.45 -12.72 -0.48
C LYS A 94 0.11 -12.96 -1.13
N VAL A 95 -0.03 -12.52 -2.38
CA VAL A 95 -1.24 -12.68 -3.18
C VAL A 95 -0.87 -13.17 -4.56
N LYS A 96 -1.51 -14.25 -5.02
CA LYS A 96 -1.30 -14.82 -6.35
C LYS A 96 -2.33 -14.27 -7.34
N ASP A 97 -1.86 -13.72 -8.43
CA ASP A 97 -2.63 -13.54 -9.65
C ASP A 97 -2.49 -14.83 -10.47
N THR A 98 -3.43 -15.74 -10.30
CA THR A 98 -3.37 -17.08 -10.93
C THR A 98 -3.59 -17.02 -12.43
N LEU A 99 -4.25 -15.97 -12.93
CA LEU A 99 -4.47 -15.77 -14.37
C LEU A 99 -3.17 -15.37 -15.08
N ASN A 100 -2.44 -14.40 -14.51
CA ASN A 100 -1.23 -13.85 -15.10
C ASN A 100 0.05 -14.55 -14.60
N LYS A 101 -0.08 -15.53 -13.69
CA LYS A 101 1.06 -16.26 -13.08
C LYS A 101 2.05 -15.30 -12.38
N VAL A 102 1.52 -14.35 -11.61
CA VAL A 102 2.31 -13.38 -10.84
C VAL A 102 1.97 -13.51 -9.36
N GLU A 103 2.97 -13.59 -8.52
CA GLU A 103 2.84 -13.46 -7.07
C GLU A 103 3.26 -12.05 -6.65
N TYR A 104 2.39 -11.38 -5.93
CA TYR A 104 2.70 -10.14 -5.23
C TYR A 104 3.06 -10.42 -3.79
N ILE A 105 4.13 -9.78 -3.30
CA ILE A 105 4.48 -9.71 -1.88
C ILE A 105 4.36 -8.27 -1.41
N ILE A 106 3.67 -8.08 -0.30
CA ILE A 106 3.33 -6.77 0.26
C ILE A 106 3.80 -6.76 1.71
N CYS A 107 4.74 -5.86 2.01
CA CYS A 107 5.35 -5.72 3.33
C CYS A 107 4.92 -4.39 3.95
N HIS A 108 4.21 -4.43 5.07
CA HIS A 108 3.79 -3.26 5.83
C HIS A 108 4.52 -3.20 7.17
N SER A 109 5.31 -2.15 7.40
CA SER A 109 5.97 -1.90 8.68
C SER A 109 5.26 -0.79 9.45
N ASN A 110 4.82 -1.07 10.69
CA ASN A 110 4.19 -0.08 11.56
C ASN A 110 5.19 0.80 12.33
N GLY A 111 6.49 0.59 12.10
CA GLY A 111 7.57 1.37 12.72
C GLY A 111 7.95 0.98 14.14
N VAL A 112 7.21 0.07 14.77
CA VAL A 112 7.58 -0.45 16.11
C VAL A 112 8.84 -1.30 15.97
N ASN A 113 9.79 -1.11 16.89
CA ASN A 113 11.09 -1.79 16.92
C ASN A 113 11.97 -1.50 15.68
N GLY A 114 11.78 -0.38 14.98
CA GLY A 114 12.67 0.11 13.92
C GLY A 114 12.55 -0.64 12.59
N THR A 115 13.65 -0.66 11.86
CA THR A 115 13.75 -1.28 10.53
C THR A 115 13.67 -2.81 10.61
N LYS A 116 12.92 -3.40 9.68
CA LYS A 116 12.76 -4.85 9.54
C LYS A 116 13.55 -5.38 8.35
N VAL A 117 13.83 -6.67 8.34
CA VAL A 117 14.49 -7.36 7.23
C VAL A 117 13.55 -8.40 6.64
N VAL A 118 13.42 -8.41 5.32
CA VAL A 118 12.58 -9.35 4.57
C VAL A 118 13.38 -9.88 3.38
N ASN A 119 13.26 -11.17 3.11
CA ASN A 119 13.84 -11.76 1.91
C ASN A 119 12.92 -11.45 0.70
N LEU A 120 13.40 -10.57 -0.17
CA LEU A 120 12.75 -10.21 -1.44
C LEU A 120 13.62 -10.54 -2.66
N GLU A 121 14.58 -11.46 -2.51
CA GLU A 121 15.40 -11.92 -3.60
C GLU A 121 14.56 -12.54 -4.71
N GLY A 122 14.84 -12.18 -5.95
CA GLY A 122 14.09 -12.65 -7.13
C GLY A 122 12.75 -11.95 -7.38
N TYR A 123 12.37 -11.00 -6.55
CA TYR A 123 11.23 -10.12 -6.81
C TYR A 123 11.66 -8.84 -7.55
N THR A 124 10.74 -8.27 -8.31
CA THR A 124 10.87 -6.94 -8.92
C THR A 124 10.02 -5.94 -8.14
N LEU A 125 10.59 -4.77 -7.84
CA LEU A 125 9.88 -3.72 -7.12
C LEU A 125 8.70 -3.18 -7.95
N TYR A 126 7.51 -3.14 -7.35
CA TYR A 126 6.32 -2.48 -7.89
C TYR A 126 6.13 -1.09 -7.27
N LEU A 127 6.21 -1.00 -5.94
CA LEU A 127 6.02 0.25 -5.20
C LEU A 127 6.86 0.25 -3.92
N ASP A 128 7.52 1.36 -3.66
CA ASP A 128 8.08 1.75 -2.38
C ASP A 128 7.46 3.08 -1.95
N THR A 129 6.71 3.10 -0.85
CA THR A 129 6.00 4.31 -0.39
C THR A 129 6.91 5.39 0.19
N LEU A 130 8.18 5.11 0.43
CA LEU A 130 9.19 6.11 0.79
C LEU A 130 9.96 6.64 -0.42
N ASN A 131 9.69 6.11 -1.64
CA ASN A 131 10.31 6.52 -2.90
C ASN A 131 11.85 6.53 -2.83
N GLN A 132 12.44 5.50 -2.20
CA GLN A 132 13.89 5.36 -2.09
C GLN A 132 14.45 5.02 -3.48
N SER A 133 15.20 5.94 -4.07
CA SER A 133 15.67 5.88 -5.45
C SER A 133 16.64 4.73 -5.78
N ALA A 134 17.06 3.96 -4.78
CA ALA A 134 18.01 2.85 -4.92
C ALA A 134 17.63 1.64 -4.07
N LEU A 135 16.33 1.37 -3.90
CA LEU A 135 15.91 0.17 -3.16
C LEU A 135 16.20 -1.08 -3.99
N GLU A 136 17.25 -1.80 -3.60
CA GLU A 136 17.54 -3.13 -4.12
C GLU A 136 16.78 -4.19 -3.34
N LEU A 137 16.14 -5.13 -4.06
CA LEU A 137 15.45 -6.26 -3.48
C LEU A 137 16.41 -7.45 -3.38
N THR A 138 16.78 -7.78 -2.17
CA THR A 138 17.75 -8.84 -1.84
C THR A 138 17.19 -9.80 -0.79
N ALA A 139 17.95 -10.81 -0.43
CA ALA A 139 17.63 -11.70 0.70
C ALA A 139 17.55 -10.94 2.05
N GLU A 140 18.14 -9.75 2.14
CA GLU A 140 18.14 -8.88 3.34
C GLU A 140 17.58 -7.49 3.05
N THR A 141 16.48 -7.42 2.29
CA THR A 141 15.80 -6.14 2.01
C THR A 141 15.31 -5.51 3.30
N ARG A 142 15.65 -4.23 3.48
CA ARG A 142 15.27 -3.46 4.67
C ARG A 142 13.94 -2.74 4.45
N VAL A 143 12.99 -2.96 5.34
CA VAL A 143 11.71 -2.26 5.40
C VAL A 143 11.77 -1.26 6.54
N SER A 144 11.76 0.02 6.21
CA SER A 144 11.86 1.12 7.19
C SER A 144 10.56 1.31 7.99
N PRO A 145 10.61 2.02 9.13
CA PRO A 145 9.41 2.41 9.86
C PRO A 145 8.37 3.09 8.95
N TYR A 146 7.11 2.67 9.08
CA TYR A 146 5.95 3.20 8.33
C TYR A 146 6.01 3.06 6.81
N GLN A 147 6.93 2.24 6.30
CA GLN A 147 7.06 1.92 4.88
C GLN A 147 6.12 0.79 4.46
N THR A 148 5.63 0.88 3.23
CA THR A 148 5.08 -0.26 2.48
C THR A 148 5.97 -0.52 1.28
N ILE A 149 6.40 -1.78 1.12
CA ILE A 149 7.05 -2.28 -0.09
C ILE A 149 6.11 -3.27 -0.75
N ILE A 150 5.86 -3.09 -2.04
CA ILE A 150 5.13 -4.03 -2.89
C ILE A 150 6.08 -4.50 -3.98
N ALA A 151 6.26 -5.79 -4.08
CA ALA A 151 7.09 -6.40 -5.11
C ALA A 151 6.36 -7.58 -5.75
N MET A 152 6.81 -8.00 -6.93
CA MET A 152 6.17 -9.06 -7.70
C MET A 152 7.19 -9.98 -8.35
N LYS A 153 6.81 -11.24 -8.55
CA LYS A 153 7.58 -12.19 -9.36
C LYS A 153 6.65 -13.11 -10.14
N SER A 154 7.09 -13.56 -11.32
CA SER A 154 6.41 -14.61 -12.05
C SER A 154 6.64 -15.95 -11.39
N TYR A 155 5.64 -16.85 -11.49
CA TYR A 155 5.77 -18.26 -11.08
C TYR A 155 5.25 -19.18 -12.18
N GLN A 156 5.70 -20.43 -12.16
CA GLN A 156 5.30 -21.44 -13.13
C GLN A 156 3.96 -22.08 -12.78
#